data_544f996b084821a3433572e023c0b66c
#
_entry.id   544f996b084821a3433572e023c0b66c
#
_cell.length_a   1.000
_cell.length_b   1.000
_cell.length_c   1.000
_cell.angle_alpha   90.00
_cell.angle_beta   90.00
_cell.angle_gamma   90.00
#
_symmetry.space_group_name_H-M   'P 1'
#
loop_
_entity.id
_entity.type
_entity.pdbx_description
1 polymer ?
#
loop_
_entity_poly.entity_id
_entity_poly.type
_entity_poly.pdbx_seq_one_letter_code
_entity_poly.pdbx_strand_id
1 'polypeptide(L)'
;MKKMIVATGLIAGLLSAQAFADDAAALQSRLNKVNSFHASFTQTVTDGSGANVQQGQGELWVKRPSLFNWHMTAPDESTIISDGKTLWFYNPFVEQVSATWLKNATSNTPFMLIARNQRSDWKNYNVTQQGDHFALTPKNGGGNLKQFSIDVTSEGTINQFSAIEQDGQRSNYQLKSQKNGAIDAAKFQFTPPKGVTVDDQRQ
;
A
#
# COMPACT_ATOMS: atom_id res chain seq x y z
N MET A 1 54.06 -0.82 -48.86
CA MET A 1 54.77 -0.82 -47.60
C MET A 1 53.84 -0.26 -46.53
N LYS A 2 53.66 -0.98 -45.44
CA LYS A 2 52.95 -0.70 -44.20
C LYS A 2 51.41 -0.44 -44.26
N LYS A 3 50.69 -1.51 -44.04
CA LYS A 3 49.26 -1.54 -43.68
C LYS A 3 49.13 -1.16 -42.20
N MET A 4 48.26 -0.20 -41.87
CA MET A 4 47.80 0.03 -40.53
C MET A 4 46.32 -0.34 -40.47
N ILE A 5 46.00 -1.35 -39.69
CA ILE A 5 44.67 -1.78 -39.34
C ILE A 5 44.29 -1.01 -38.08
N VAL A 6 43.22 -0.21 -38.15
CA VAL A 6 42.58 0.40 -36.99
C VAL A 6 41.33 -0.43 -36.69
N ALA A 7 41.40 -1.20 -35.64
CA ALA A 7 40.23 -1.85 -35.04
C ALA A 7 39.64 -0.90 -34.00
N THR A 8 38.50 -0.29 -34.30
CA THR A 8 37.75 0.51 -33.36
C THR A 8 36.67 -0.36 -32.76
N GLY A 9 36.80 -0.68 -31.48
CA GLY A 9 35.83 -1.44 -30.72
C GLY A 9 34.57 -0.65 -30.41
N LEU A 10 33.46 -1.31 -30.66
CA LEU A 10 32.10 -0.86 -30.30
C LEU A 10 31.68 -1.63 -29.05
N ILE A 11 31.83 -1.02 -27.87
CA ILE A 11 31.25 -1.52 -26.61
C ILE A 11 30.67 -0.31 -25.90
N ALA A 12 29.37 -0.11 -26.04
CA ALA A 12 28.56 0.67 -25.09
C ALA A 12 27.07 0.44 -25.35
N GLY A 13 26.34 -0.11 -24.42
CA GLY A 13 24.89 -0.02 -24.41
C GLY A 13 24.09 -1.24 -23.99
N LEU A 14 24.33 -1.83 -22.83
CA LEU A 14 23.43 -2.84 -22.25
C LEU A 14 23.41 -2.78 -20.70
N LEU A 15 23.03 -1.63 -20.12
CA LEU A 15 22.98 -1.51 -18.65
C LEU A 15 21.71 -0.87 -18.09
N SER A 16 20.63 -0.74 -18.86
CA SER A 16 19.45 0.01 -18.36
C SER A 16 18.24 -0.83 -17.96
N ALA A 17 18.20 -2.14 -18.24
CA ALA A 17 17.01 -2.95 -18.02
C ALA A 17 16.97 -3.69 -16.66
N GLN A 18 18.05 -3.71 -15.88
CA GLN A 18 18.12 -4.45 -14.63
C GLN A 18 17.67 -3.65 -13.40
N ALA A 19 17.69 -2.32 -13.43
CA ALA A 19 17.42 -1.46 -12.29
C ALA A 19 15.98 -1.62 -11.74
N PHE A 20 14.98 -1.68 -12.60
CA PHE A 20 13.57 -1.73 -12.17
C PHE A 20 13.14 -3.06 -11.50
N ALA A 21 13.75 -4.17 -11.87
CA ALA A 21 13.47 -5.46 -11.24
C ALA A 21 14.09 -5.56 -9.83
N ASP A 22 15.17 -4.82 -9.61
CA ASP A 22 15.89 -4.77 -8.34
C ASP A 22 15.13 -3.91 -7.30
N ASP A 23 14.58 -2.75 -7.71
CA ASP A 23 13.87 -1.84 -6.83
C ASP A 23 12.58 -2.47 -6.24
N ALA A 24 11.83 -3.25 -7.03
CA ALA A 24 10.68 -4.00 -6.54
C ALA A 24 11.08 -5.08 -5.54
N ALA A 25 12.20 -5.78 -5.79
CA ALA A 25 12.73 -6.77 -4.88
C ALA A 25 13.27 -6.12 -3.59
N ALA A 26 13.90 -4.95 -3.69
CA ALA A 26 14.36 -4.17 -2.56
C ALA A 26 13.19 -3.73 -1.66
N LEU A 27 12.11 -3.19 -2.25
CA LEU A 27 10.90 -2.85 -1.51
C LEU A 27 10.31 -4.07 -0.78
N GLN A 28 10.13 -5.18 -1.50
CA GLN A 28 9.59 -6.42 -0.92
C GLN A 28 10.47 -6.93 0.22
N SER A 29 11.80 -6.89 0.06
CA SER A 29 12.76 -7.30 1.08
C SER A 29 12.66 -6.46 2.35
N ARG A 30 12.54 -5.12 2.21
CA ARG A 30 12.37 -4.22 3.36
C ARG A 30 11.06 -4.52 4.10
N LEU A 31 9.96 -4.64 3.37
CA LEU A 31 8.65 -4.96 3.96
C LEU A 31 8.62 -6.33 4.62
N ASN A 32 9.40 -7.32 4.15
CA ASN A 32 9.49 -8.66 4.75
C ASN A 32 10.23 -8.67 6.09
N LYS A 33 10.98 -7.64 6.44
CA LYS A 33 11.65 -7.57 7.75
C LYS A 33 10.69 -7.41 8.92
N VAL A 34 9.47 -6.94 8.64
CA VAL A 34 8.42 -6.71 9.65
C VAL A 34 7.16 -7.47 9.25
N ASN A 35 6.89 -8.60 9.90
CA ASN A 35 5.71 -9.42 9.63
C ASN A 35 4.44 -8.86 10.27
N SER A 36 4.56 -8.22 11.42
CA SER A 36 3.42 -7.60 12.10
C SER A 36 3.84 -6.33 12.83
N PHE A 37 2.98 -5.32 12.78
CA PHE A 37 3.18 -4.06 13.45
C PHE A 37 1.85 -3.36 13.75
N HIS A 38 1.89 -2.48 14.73
CA HIS A 38 0.87 -1.49 15.04
C HIS A 38 1.47 -0.09 14.88
N ALA A 39 0.70 0.86 14.37
CA ALA A 39 1.07 2.26 14.27
C ALA A 39 -0.16 3.15 14.35
N SER A 40 -0.02 4.35 14.90
CA SER A 40 -0.98 5.42 14.66
C SER A 40 -0.69 6.08 13.32
N PHE A 41 -1.68 6.69 12.69
CA PHE A 41 -1.49 7.45 11.46
C PHE A 41 -2.27 8.77 11.46
N THR A 42 -1.78 9.71 10.66
CA THR A 42 -2.52 10.89 10.24
C THR A 42 -2.71 10.85 8.74
N GLN A 43 -3.90 11.23 8.27
CA GLN A 43 -4.26 11.32 6.86
C GLN A 43 -4.45 12.77 6.46
N THR A 44 -4.01 13.13 5.25
CA THR A 44 -4.35 14.38 4.59
C THR A 44 -4.73 14.06 3.15
N VAL A 45 -5.90 14.51 2.73
CA VAL A 45 -6.37 14.40 1.34
C VAL A 45 -6.38 15.78 0.71
N THR A 46 -5.72 15.91 -0.45
CA THR A 46 -5.75 17.12 -1.26
C THR A 46 -6.41 16.81 -2.60
N ASP A 47 -7.14 17.76 -3.15
CA ASP A 47 -7.66 17.66 -4.52
C ASP A 47 -6.58 17.91 -5.58
N GLY A 48 -6.96 17.84 -6.86
CA GLY A 48 -6.04 18.06 -7.99
C GLY A 48 -5.44 19.47 -8.07
N SER A 49 -6.01 20.47 -7.37
CA SER A 49 -5.46 21.82 -7.22
C SER A 49 -4.47 21.95 -6.07
N GLY A 50 -4.37 20.93 -5.22
CA GLY A 50 -3.56 20.92 -4.00
C GLY A 50 -4.27 21.47 -2.76
N ALA A 51 -5.56 21.82 -2.86
CA ALA A 51 -6.34 22.26 -1.71
C ALA A 51 -6.63 21.07 -0.78
N ASN A 52 -6.49 21.29 0.54
CA ASN A 52 -6.82 20.29 1.54
C ASN A 52 -8.34 20.12 1.63
N VAL A 53 -8.83 18.92 1.31
CA VAL A 53 -10.26 18.60 1.30
C VAL A 53 -10.66 17.69 2.46
N GLN A 54 -9.70 16.97 3.07
CA GLN A 54 -9.97 16.11 4.21
C GLN A 54 -8.71 15.91 5.06
N GLN A 55 -8.91 15.81 6.37
CA GLN A 55 -7.90 15.36 7.32
C GLN A 55 -8.48 14.27 8.20
N GLY A 56 -7.63 13.35 8.64
CA GLY A 56 -8.05 12.26 9.49
C GLY A 56 -6.91 11.70 10.32
N GLN A 57 -7.26 10.86 11.27
CA GLN A 57 -6.31 10.10 12.06
C GLN A 57 -6.89 8.76 12.49
N GLY A 58 -6.02 7.84 12.87
CA GLY A 58 -6.46 6.52 13.28
C GLY A 58 -5.33 5.62 13.72
N GLU A 59 -5.66 4.36 13.83
CA GLU A 59 -4.78 3.27 14.23
C GLU A 59 -4.75 2.19 13.16
N LEU A 60 -3.61 1.58 12.99
CA LEU A 60 -3.36 0.55 11.99
C LEU A 60 -2.66 -0.65 12.62
N TRP A 61 -3.24 -1.83 12.48
CA TRP A 61 -2.63 -3.11 12.81
C TRP A 61 -2.45 -3.91 11.53
N VAL A 62 -1.28 -4.47 11.33
CA VAL A 62 -0.95 -5.33 10.18
C VAL A 62 -0.30 -6.60 10.70
N LYS A 63 -0.74 -7.75 10.17
CA LYS A 63 -0.06 -9.04 10.31
C LYS A 63 -0.10 -9.76 8.98
N ARG A 64 1.07 -9.89 8.35
CA ARG A 64 1.18 -10.54 7.02
C ARG A 64 0.98 -12.05 7.10
N PRO A 65 0.49 -12.65 6.03
CA PRO A 65 -0.09 -12.01 4.86
C PRO A 65 -1.57 -11.67 5.09
N SER A 66 -2.02 -10.53 4.62
CA SER A 66 -3.45 -10.21 4.43
C SER A 66 -4.32 -9.97 5.67
N LEU A 67 -3.77 -9.99 6.89
CA LEU A 67 -4.49 -9.57 8.08
C LEU A 67 -4.20 -8.09 8.37
N PHE A 68 -5.24 -7.29 8.50
CA PHE A 68 -5.10 -5.90 8.92
C PHE A 68 -6.38 -5.38 9.56
N ASN A 69 -6.22 -4.32 10.35
CA ASN A 69 -7.29 -3.53 10.89
C ASN A 69 -6.89 -2.06 10.72
N TRP A 70 -7.66 -1.35 9.94
CA TRP A 70 -7.56 0.09 9.71
C TRP A 70 -8.72 0.75 10.43
N HIS A 71 -8.44 1.48 11.49
CA HIS A 71 -9.45 2.14 12.30
C HIS A 71 -9.26 3.66 12.24
N MET A 72 -10.13 4.35 11.50
CA MET A 72 -10.24 5.80 11.53
C MET A 72 -10.93 6.21 12.83
N THR A 73 -10.34 7.14 13.57
CA THR A 73 -10.90 7.66 14.82
C THR A 73 -11.40 9.10 14.69
N ALA A 74 -10.98 9.82 13.64
CA ALA A 74 -11.42 11.16 13.31
C ALA A 74 -11.23 11.44 11.81
N PRO A 75 -12.04 12.32 11.17
CA PRO A 75 -13.17 13.04 11.75
C PRO A 75 -14.35 12.13 12.07
N ASP A 76 -14.61 11.14 11.20
CA ASP A 76 -15.70 10.16 11.35
C ASP A 76 -15.09 8.78 11.59
N GLU A 77 -15.62 8.08 12.61
CA GLU A 77 -15.18 6.74 12.92
C GLU A 77 -15.56 5.78 11.80
N SER A 78 -14.61 4.97 11.36
CA SER A 78 -14.83 3.86 10.44
C SER A 78 -13.75 2.82 10.59
N THR A 79 -14.09 1.59 10.24
CA THR A 79 -13.14 0.48 10.38
C THR A 79 -13.13 -0.37 9.12
N ILE A 80 -11.91 -0.72 8.67
CA ILE A 80 -11.70 -1.70 7.61
C ILE A 80 -10.89 -2.85 8.21
N ILE A 81 -11.46 -4.05 8.23
CA ILE A 81 -10.80 -5.23 8.80
C ILE A 81 -10.70 -6.31 7.73
N SER A 82 -9.53 -6.91 7.63
CA SER A 82 -9.33 -8.17 6.90
C SER A 82 -9.01 -9.31 7.86
N ASP A 83 -9.81 -10.35 7.80
CA ASP A 83 -9.57 -11.63 8.48
C ASP A 83 -8.76 -12.63 7.63
N GLY A 84 -8.24 -12.18 6.48
CA GLY A 84 -7.51 -12.97 5.50
C GLY A 84 -8.37 -13.58 4.40
N LYS A 85 -9.68 -13.56 4.52
CA LYS A 85 -10.66 -14.07 3.54
C LYS A 85 -11.68 -13.00 3.15
N THR A 86 -12.25 -12.34 4.14
CA THR A 86 -13.25 -11.28 4.01
C THR A 86 -12.62 -9.93 4.32
N LEU A 87 -13.00 -8.94 3.55
CA LEU A 87 -12.79 -7.54 3.85
C LEU A 87 -14.12 -6.98 4.35
N TRP A 88 -14.08 -6.50 5.60
CA TRP A 88 -15.18 -5.86 6.28
C TRP A 88 -14.96 -4.35 6.27
N PHE A 89 -15.96 -3.59 5.89
CA PHE A 89 -16.02 -2.15 6.08
C PHE A 89 -17.19 -1.83 7.01
N TYR A 90 -16.93 -1.18 8.11
CA TYR A 90 -17.93 -0.76 9.09
C TYR A 90 -17.91 0.75 9.25
N ASN A 91 -19.06 1.37 9.08
CA ASN A 91 -19.30 2.77 9.37
C ASN A 91 -20.39 2.87 10.46
N PRO A 92 -20.01 3.19 11.71
CA PRO A 92 -20.95 3.27 12.83
C PRO A 92 -21.94 4.42 12.69
N PHE A 93 -21.60 5.51 12.00
CA PHE A 93 -22.49 6.67 11.83
C PHE A 93 -23.74 6.35 11.02
N VAL A 94 -23.60 5.50 9.99
CA VAL A 94 -24.75 5.06 9.15
C VAL A 94 -25.22 3.66 9.52
N GLU A 95 -24.66 3.07 10.58
CA GLU A 95 -24.99 1.71 11.07
C GLU A 95 -24.94 0.65 9.96
N GLN A 96 -23.92 0.73 9.09
CA GLN A 96 -23.78 -0.16 7.95
C GLN A 96 -22.44 -0.92 7.98
N VAL A 97 -22.54 -2.20 7.63
CA VAL A 97 -21.40 -3.08 7.38
C VAL A 97 -21.47 -3.56 5.94
N SER A 98 -20.37 -3.46 5.20
CA SER A 98 -20.20 -4.16 3.93
C SER A 98 -19.20 -5.30 4.09
N ALA A 99 -19.46 -6.45 3.49
CA ALA A 99 -18.59 -7.61 3.47
C ALA A 99 -18.30 -8.02 2.02
N THR A 100 -17.03 -8.10 1.65
CA THR A 100 -16.62 -8.56 0.31
C THR A 100 -15.49 -9.57 0.42
N TRP A 101 -15.30 -10.42 -0.60
CA TRP A 101 -14.14 -11.27 -0.62
C TRP A 101 -12.87 -10.45 -0.77
N LEU A 102 -11.88 -10.69 0.10
CA LEU A 102 -10.59 -9.99 0.07
C LEU A 102 -9.91 -10.07 -1.30
N LYS A 103 -10.06 -11.22 -2.00
CA LYS A 103 -9.52 -11.42 -3.36
C LYS A 103 -10.09 -10.45 -4.40
N ASN A 104 -11.32 -9.94 -4.19
CA ASN A 104 -11.99 -9.03 -5.10
C ASN A 104 -11.66 -7.55 -4.79
N ALA A 105 -11.24 -7.27 -3.56
CA ALA A 105 -10.97 -5.91 -3.07
C ALA A 105 -9.59 -5.35 -3.43
N THR A 106 -8.69 -6.21 -3.93
CA THR A 106 -7.25 -5.88 -4.04
C THR A 106 -6.88 -4.90 -5.14
N SER A 107 -7.73 -4.68 -6.13
CA SER A 107 -7.40 -3.84 -7.30
C SER A 107 -7.45 -2.33 -7.03
N ASN A 108 -8.11 -1.88 -5.95
CA ASN A 108 -8.37 -0.45 -5.75
C ASN A 108 -7.85 0.12 -4.40
N THR A 109 -7.15 -0.67 -3.60
CA THR A 109 -6.68 -0.23 -2.28
C THR A 109 -5.16 -0.37 -2.18
N PRO A 110 -4.39 0.71 -2.45
CA PRO A 110 -2.92 0.68 -2.43
C PRO A 110 -2.32 0.12 -1.13
N PHE A 111 -2.98 0.38 0.01
CA PHE A 111 -2.58 -0.17 1.30
C PHE A 111 -2.55 -1.71 1.33
N MET A 112 -3.40 -2.37 0.55
CA MET A 112 -3.39 -3.83 0.43
C MET A 112 -2.07 -4.38 -0.10
N LEU A 113 -1.36 -3.63 -0.95
CA LEU A 113 -0.03 -3.99 -1.42
C LEU A 113 0.95 -4.11 -0.25
N ILE A 114 0.87 -3.16 0.71
CA ILE A 114 1.70 -3.18 1.93
C ILE A 114 1.35 -4.37 2.81
N ALA A 115 0.05 -4.62 3.03
CA ALA A 115 -0.43 -5.67 3.92
C ALA A 115 -0.13 -7.07 3.36
N ARG A 116 -0.29 -7.29 2.06
CA ARG A 116 -0.04 -8.58 1.40
C ARG A 116 1.43 -8.84 1.14
N ASN A 117 2.13 -7.83 0.64
CA ASN A 117 3.54 -7.89 0.22
C ASN A 117 3.88 -9.12 -0.64
N GLN A 118 2.99 -9.49 -1.58
CA GLN A 118 3.20 -10.62 -2.46
C GLN A 118 3.96 -10.21 -3.72
N ARG A 119 4.91 -11.05 -4.15
CA ARG A 119 5.71 -10.80 -5.35
C ARG A 119 4.86 -10.63 -6.62
N SER A 120 3.74 -11.32 -6.71
CA SER A 120 2.78 -11.20 -7.83
C SER A 120 2.17 -9.80 -7.93
N ASP A 121 1.95 -9.13 -6.79
CA ASP A 121 1.34 -7.81 -6.75
C ASP A 121 2.31 -6.76 -7.30
N TRP A 122 3.59 -6.83 -6.90
CA TRP A 122 4.64 -5.90 -7.34
C TRP A 122 4.95 -5.97 -8.84
N LYS A 123 4.70 -7.12 -9.49
CA LYS A 123 4.92 -7.29 -10.94
C LYS A 123 4.01 -6.38 -11.78
N ASN A 124 2.90 -5.93 -11.23
CA ASN A 124 1.94 -5.06 -11.92
C ASN A 124 2.37 -3.58 -11.92
N TYR A 125 3.49 -3.26 -11.27
CA TYR A 125 3.99 -1.89 -11.13
C TYR A 125 5.40 -1.75 -11.70
N ASN A 126 5.69 -0.57 -12.24
CA ASN A 126 7.04 -0.06 -12.37
C ASN A 126 7.43 0.53 -11.03
N VAL A 127 8.49 0.05 -10.43
CA VAL A 127 8.98 0.50 -9.12
C VAL A 127 10.28 1.23 -9.32
N THR A 128 10.43 2.39 -8.70
CA THR A 128 11.68 3.16 -8.66
C THR A 128 12.03 3.46 -7.21
N GLN A 129 13.31 3.37 -6.86
CA GLN A 129 13.82 3.62 -5.51
C GLN A 129 14.75 4.84 -5.49
N GLN A 130 14.56 5.69 -4.49
CA GLN A 130 15.49 6.76 -4.15
C GLN A 130 15.66 6.80 -2.61
N GLY A 131 16.74 6.22 -2.11
CA GLY A 131 16.96 6.06 -0.67
C GLY A 131 15.91 5.15 -0.03
N ASP A 132 15.10 5.70 0.88
CA ASP A 132 14.00 4.99 1.53
C ASP A 132 12.66 5.18 0.81
N HIS A 133 12.61 6.07 -0.18
CA HIS A 133 11.43 6.35 -0.97
C HIS A 133 11.31 5.40 -2.15
N PHE A 134 10.14 4.78 -2.30
CA PHE A 134 9.75 3.94 -3.45
C PHE A 134 8.52 4.56 -4.11
N ALA A 135 8.60 4.78 -5.42
CA ALA A 135 7.46 5.19 -6.24
C ALA A 135 7.02 4.04 -7.15
N LEU A 136 5.72 3.81 -7.22
CA LEU A 136 5.10 2.71 -7.95
C LEU A 136 4.08 3.26 -8.92
N THR A 137 4.26 2.96 -10.21
CA THR A 137 3.32 3.34 -11.27
C THR A 137 2.71 2.08 -11.88
N PRO A 138 1.38 1.94 -11.94
CA PRO A 138 0.74 0.79 -12.57
C PRO A 138 1.17 0.63 -14.02
N LYS A 139 1.48 -0.61 -14.47
CA LYS A 139 1.88 -0.91 -15.86
C LYS A 139 0.72 -0.87 -16.84
N ASN A 140 -0.47 -1.35 -16.42
CA ASN A 140 -1.63 -1.56 -17.26
C ASN A 140 -2.85 -0.85 -16.68
N GLY A 141 -2.85 0.48 -16.74
CA GLY A 141 -3.95 1.31 -16.27
C GLY A 141 -4.52 0.85 -14.93
N GLY A 142 -4.00 1.34 -13.82
CA GLY A 142 -4.31 0.86 -12.46
C GLY A 142 -5.72 1.23 -11.94
N GLY A 143 -6.74 1.21 -12.81
CA GLY A 143 -8.05 1.72 -12.43
C GLY A 143 -7.96 3.22 -12.11
N ASN A 144 -8.42 3.62 -10.92
CA ASN A 144 -8.33 5.01 -10.47
C ASN A 144 -6.93 5.41 -9.97
N LEU A 145 -6.04 4.44 -9.67
CA LEU A 145 -4.71 4.72 -9.15
C LEU A 145 -3.75 5.16 -10.26
N LYS A 146 -3.21 6.38 -10.14
CA LYS A 146 -2.16 6.93 -11.01
C LYS A 146 -0.77 6.60 -10.48
N GLN A 147 -0.56 6.75 -9.18
CA GLN A 147 0.73 6.48 -8.53
C GLN A 147 0.54 6.10 -7.06
N PHE A 148 1.33 5.19 -6.59
CA PHE A 148 1.51 4.90 -5.18
C PHE A 148 2.95 5.19 -4.77
N SER A 149 3.18 5.71 -3.57
CA SER A 149 4.52 5.82 -3.02
C SER A 149 4.56 5.39 -1.56
N ILE A 150 5.73 4.92 -1.14
CA ILE A 150 5.95 4.47 0.23
C ILE A 150 7.39 4.78 0.65
N ASP A 151 7.54 5.31 1.86
CA ASP A 151 8.83 5.47 2.52
C ASP A 151 8.99 4.37 3.57
N VAL A 152 9.94 3.49 3.32
CA VAL A 152 10.24 2.37 4.22
C VAL A 152 11.74 2.25 4.43
N THR A 153 12.17 2.24 5.69
CA THR A 153 13.59 2.14 6.06
C THR A 153 14.18 0.79 5.70
N SER A 154 15.50 0.70 5.73
CA SER A 154 16.21 -0.58 5.56
C SER A 154 15.78 -1.64 6.57
N GLU A 155 15.29 -1.27 7.75
CA GLU A 155 14.82 -2.16 8.83
C GLU A 155 13.34 -2.54 8.68
N GLY A 156 12.60 -1.96 7.71
CA GLY A 156 11.20 -2.25 7.45
C GLY A 156 10.21 -1.35 8.19
N THR A 157 10.67 -0.26 8.80
CA THR A 157 9.78 0.75 9.36
C THR A 157 9.16 1.59 8.25
N ILE A 158 7.85 1.68 8.22
CA ILE A 158 7.10 2.49 7.27
C ILE A 158 6.85 3.86 7.90
N ASN A 159 7.41 4.91 7.30
CA ASN A 159 7.22 6.29 7.79
C ASN A 159 5.98 6.94 7.19
N GLN A 160 5.75 6.73 5.90
CA GLN A 160 4.59 7.27 5.19
C GLN A 160 4.28 6.47 3.93
N PHE A 161 3.07 6.63 3.44
CA PHE A 161 2.72 6.24 2.08
C PHE A 161 1.68 7.20 1.50
N SER A 162 1.59 7.26 0.18
CA SER A 162 0.59 8.09 -0.50
C SER A 162 0.05 7.42 -1.75
N ALA A 163 -1.18 7.79 -2.10
CA ALA A 163 -1.82 7.42 -3.36
C ALA A 163 -2.20 8.69 -4.11
N ILE A 164 -1.96 8.71 -5.42
CA ILE A 164 -2.44 9.74 -6.34
C ILE A 164 -3.41 9.08 -7.28
N GLU A 165 -4.61 9.64 -7.40
CA GLU A 165 -5.65 9.17 -8.30
C GLU A 165 -5.57 9.84 -9.68
N GLN A 166 -6.33 9.33 -10.66
CA GLN A 166 -6.29 9.83 -12.04
C GLN A 166 -6.80 11.27 -12.15
N ASP A 167 -7.73 11.69 -11.28
CA ASP A 167 -8.26 13.06 -11.17
C ASP A 167 -7.30 14.03 -10.46
N GLY A 168 -6.16 13.52 -9.97
CA GLY A 168 -5.14 14.29 -9.27
C GLY A 168 -5.35 14.36 -7.76
N GLN A 169 -6.42 13.79 -7.21
CA GLN A 169 -6.58 13.68 -5.76
C GLN A 169 -5.41 12.90 -5.18
N ARG A 170 -4.87 13.40 -4.07
CA ARG A 170 -3.76 12.79 -3.34
C ARG A 170 -4.15 12.51 -1.90
N SER A 171 -4.00 11.26 -1.48
CA SER A 171 -4.13 10.84 -0.09
C SER A 171 -2.73 10.55 0.48
N ASN A 172 -2.34 11.26 1.53
CA ASN A 172 -1.07 11.06 2.23
C ASN A 172 -1.34 10.51 3.62
N TYR A 173 -0.56 9.52 4.03
CA TYR A 173 -0.64 8.87 5.33
C TYR A 173 0.73 8.88 5.99
N GLN A 174 0.85 9.53 7.15
CA GLN A 174 2.05 9.52 7.96
C GLN A 174 1.86 8.56 9.12
N LEU A 175 2.73 7.56 9.25
CA LEU A 175 2.72 6.61 10.33
C LEU A 175 3.59 7.12 11.48
N LYS A 176 3.11 6.93 12.70
CA LYS A 176 3.81 7.32 13.92
C LYS A 176 3.83 6.15 14.90
N SER A 177 4.88 6.09 15.70
CA SER A 177 4.99 5.11 16.79
C SER A 177 4.82 3.66 16.35
N GLN A 178 5.36 3.30 15.17
CA GLN A 178 5.32 1.91 14.70
C GLN A 178 5.98 1.00 15.73
N LYS A 179 5.22 0.02 16.22
CA LYS A 179 5.67 -1.03 17.13
C LYS A 179 5.58 -2.36 16.43
N ASN A 180 6.72 -2.99 16.23
CA ASN A 180 6.82 -4.31 15.63
C ASN A 180 6.62 -5.39 16.70
N GLY A 181 6.01 -6.52 16.35
CA GLY A 181 5.84 -7.64 17.26
C GLY A 181 4.50 -8.34 17.15
N ALA A 182 4.21 -9.23 18.08
CA ALA A 182 2.97 -9.98 18.12
C ALA A 182 1.77 -9.06 18.34
N ILE A 183 0.71 -9.30 17.55
CA ILE A 183 -0.58 -8.62 17.66
C ILE A 183 -1.64 -9.65 18.03
N ASP A 184 -2.52 -9.31 18.95
CA ASP A 184 -3.65 -10.12 19.34
C ASP A 184 -4.51 -10.44 18.10
N ALA A 185 -4.83 -11.72 17.91
CA ALA A 185 -5.65 -12.20 16.80
C ALA A 185 -7.05 -11.57 16.79
N ALA A 186 -7.57 -11.18 17.94
CA ALA A 186 -8.86 -10.50 18.06
C ALA A 186 -8.92 -9.17 17.28
N LYS A 187 -7.76 -8.51 17.05
CA LYS A 187 -7.68 -7.30 16.24
C LYS A 187 -8.10 -7.50 14.78
N PHE A 188 -8.04 -8.73 14.29
CA PHE A 188 -8.34 -9.10 12.89
C PHE A 188 -9.66 -9.86 12.75
N GLN A 189 -10.45 -9.94 13.82
CA GLN A 189 -11.78 -10.55 13.81
C GLN A 189 -12.84 -9.46 13.85
N PHE A 190 -13.90 -9.64 13.06
CA PHE A 190 -15.00 -8.71 13.03
C PHE A 190 -16.33 -9.48 13.12
N THR A 191 -17.18 -9.03 13.99
CA THR A 191 -18.58 -9.47 14.09
C THR A 191 -19.45 -8.24 13.99
N PRO A 192 -20.39 -8.18 13.00
CA PRO A 192 -21.30 -7.05 12.88
C PRO A 192 -22.03 -6.80 14.20
N PRO A 193 -22.11 -5.55 14.68
CA PRO A 193 -22.88 -5.21 15.86
C PRO A 193 -24.38 -5.54 15.67
N LYS A 194 -25.06 -5.81 16.76
CA LYS A 194 -26.50 -6.10 16.72
C LYS A 194 -27.29 -4.88 16.22
N GLY A 195 -28.17 -5.09 15.25
CA GLY A 195 -29.04 -4.03 14.69
C GLY A 195 -28.44 -3.30 13.48
N VAL A 196 -27.17 -3.57 13.15
CA VAL A 196 -26.50 -2.97 11.98
C VAL A 196 -26.93 -3.65 10.68
N THR A 197 -27.14 -2.87 9.63
CA THR A 197 -27.41 -3.40 8.28
C THR A 197 -26.15 -4.02 7.69
N VAL A 198 -26.23 -5.26 7.21
CA VAL A 198 -25.12 -5.95 6.56
C VAL A 198 -25.38 -6.09 5.07
N ASP A 199 -24.55 -5.44 4.26
CA ASP A 199 -24.45 -5.63 2.80
C ASP A 199 -23.39 -6.69 2.50
N ASP A 200 -23.83 -7.93 2.28
CA ASP A 200 -22.95 -9.06 2.02
C ASP A 200 -22.77 -9.29 0.51
N GLN A 201 -21.64 -8.88 -0.02
CA GLN A 201 -21.24 -8.98 -1.43
C GLN A 201 -20.37 -10.21 -1.72
N ARG A 202 -20.33 -11.20 -0.83
CA ARG A 202 -19.51 -12.43 -0.95
C ARG A 202 -20.24 -13.54 -1.71
N GLN A 203 -20.98 -13.21 -2.74
CA GLN A 203 -21.67 -14.18 -3.61
C GLN A 203 -20.81 -14.59 -4.79
#